data_613c6088273cca22b1409b108e1c5ba1
#
_entry.id   613c6088273cca22b1409b108e1c5ba1
#
_cell.length_a   1.000
_cell.length_b   1.000
_cell.length_c   1.000
_cell.angle_alpha   90.00
_cell.angle_beta   90.00
_cell.angle_gamma   90.00
#
_symmetry.space_group_name_H-M   'P 1'
#
loop_
_entity.id
_entity.type
_entity.pdbx_description
1 polymer ?
#
loop_
_entity_poly.entity_id
_entity_poly.type
_entity_poly.pdbx_seq_one_letter_code
_entity_poly.pdbx_strand_id
1 'polypeptide(L)'
;GDVYKAALPSGMKLESETLVEYNPDFVASEPLPPREQRILDLLSADPEQCVTQLEKASGMKNLLPVIKSLLEKEAICIKEEIKRSYKPRTEVRVRLTEALQNEHHLHIQFDLLARAPKQQAILMKYLELSGWNTEGKNIREVSKKELLDASGQTQSVFKNLVDKQILETYLHEIGRLTGDHAETVPLHTLSPAQQRTFYETLTSFQTKNVCLLHGVTASGKTEIYIHLIEEVLKAGKQVLYLLPEIALTTQITERLRRIFGKRLGVYHSKFPDAERVEIWQKQLTEQGYDVILGVRSSVFLPF
;
A
#
# COMPACT_ATOMS: atom_id res chain seq x y z
N GLY A 1 -17.76 10.16 -15.05
CA GLY A 1 -17.43 8.92 -15.63
C GLY A 1 -15.96 8.74 -16.05
N ASP A 2 -15.67 8.96 -17.32
CA ASP A 2 -14.40 8.50 -17.92
C ASP A 2 -13.15 9.21 -17.41
N VAL A 3 -13.25 10.48 -17.01
CA VAL A 3 -12.13 11.23 -16.43
C VAL A 3 -11.69 10.59 -15.11
N TYR A 4 -12.62 10.24 -14.23
CA TYR A 4 -12.31 9.56 -12.96
C TYR A 4 -11.72 8.16 -13.18
N LYS A 5 -12.23 7.41 -14.18
CA LYS A 5 -11.67 6.11 -14.55
C LYS A 5 -10.23 6.20 -15.05
N ALA A 6 -9.88 7.29 -15.74
CA ALA A 6 -8.51 7.53 -16.21
C ALA A 6 -7.57 8.01 -15.07
N ALA A 7 -8.11 8.74 -14.10
CA ALA A 7 -7.38 9.32 -12.99
C ALA A 7 -6.97 8.28 -11.93
N LEU A 8 -7.90 7.38 -11.57
CA LEU A 8 -7.69 6.41 -10.50
C LEU A 8 -6.77 5.27 -10.94
N PRO A 9 -5.81 4.83 -10.07
CA PRO A 9 -5.13 3.56 -10.23
C PRO A 9 -6.13 2.41 -10.38
N SER A 10 -5.80 1.39 -11.19
CA SER A 10 -6.72 0.26 -11.43
C SER A 10 -7.13 -0.44 -10.14
N GLY A 11 -6.22 -0.59 -9.18
CA GLY A 11 -6.53 -1.19 -7.88
C GLY A 11 -7.49 -0.38 -6.99
N MET A 12 -7.79 0.88 -7.36
CA MET A 12 -8.81 1.71 -6.68
C MET A 12 -10.12 1.79 -7.46
N LYS A 13 -10.16 1.24 -8.67
CA LYS A 13 -11.41 1.14 -9.42
C LYS A 13 -12.31 0.16 -8.71
N LEU A 14 -13.52 0.61 -8.44
CA LEU A 14 -14.57 -0.26 -7.91
C LEU A 14 -14.97 -1.20 -9.04
N GLU A 15 -14.66 -2.48 -8.90
CA GLU A 15 -15.18 -3.52 -9.76
C GLU A 15 -16.47 -4.01 -9.11
N SER A 16 -17.61 -3.74 -9.75
CA SER A 16 -18.87 -4.36 -9.36
C SER A 16 -18.89 -5.76 -9.94
N GLU A 17 -18.89 -6.77 -9.10
CA GLU A 17 -19.26 -8.13 -9.51
C GLU A 17 -20.76 -8.30 -9.28
N THR A 18 -21.44 -8.78 -10.31
CA THR A 18 -22.85 -9.17 -10.20
C THR A 18 -22.90 -10.53 -9.52
N LEU A 19 -23.40 -10.56 -8.30
CA LEU A 19 -23.72 -11.79 -7.57
C LEU A 19 -25.13 -12.22 -7.92
N VAL A 20 -25.28 -13.51 -8.17
CA VAL A 20 -26.56 -14.17 -8.41
C VAL A 20 -26.85 -15.01 -7.18
N GLU A 21 -27.99 -14.72 -6.54
CA GLU A 21 -28.46 -15.42 -5.35
C GLU A 21 -29.70 -16.23 -5.69
N TYR A 22 -29.74 -17.49 -5.22
CA TYR A 22 -30.91 -18.35 -5.34
C TYR A 22 -32.06 -17.84 -4.49
N ASN A 23 -33.26 -17.79 -5.07
CA ASN A 23 -34.47 -17.48 -4.31
C ASN A 23 -35.05 -18.77 -3.70
N PRO A 24 -34.97 -18.97 -2.38
CA PRO A 24 -35.45 -20.17 -1.73
C PRO A 24 -36.97 -20.35 -1.80
N ASP A 25 -37.69 -19.27 -2.04
CA ASP A 25 -39.17 -19.30 -2.13
C ASP A 25 -39.68 -19.60 -3.55
N PHE A 26 -38.74 -19.80 -4.51
CA PHE A 26 -39.11 -20.07 -5.89
C PHE A 26 -39.67 -21.48 -6.07
N VAL A 27 -40.86 -21.55 -6.60
CA VAL A 27 -41.52 -22.79 -7.01
C VAL A 27 -41.79 -22.73 -8.51
N ALA A 28 -41.17 -23.62 -9.27
CA ALA A 28 -41.36 -23.69 -10.71
C ALA A 28 -42.79 -24.09 -11.05
N SER A 29 -43.54 -23.24 -11.74
CA SER A 29 -44.88 -23.52 -12.23
C SER A 29 -44.90 -24.45 -13.45
N GLU A 30 -43.79 -24.49 -14.20
CA GLU A 30 -43.58 -25.28 -15.40
C GLU A 30 -42.13 -25.85 -15.43
N PRO A 31 -41.90 -26.96 -16.17
CA PRO A 31 -40.55 -27.46 -16.35
C PRO A 31 -39.62 -26.42 -16.95
N LEU A 32 -38.50 -26.16 -16.29
CA LEU A 32 -37.53 -25.15 -16.75
C LEU A 32 -36.67 -25.69 -17.93
N PRO A 33 -36.27 -24.84 -18.85
CA PRO A 33 -35.31 -25.21 -19.87
C PRO A 33 -34.02 -25.79 -19.26
N PRO A 34 -33.37 -26.79 -19.91
CA PRO A 34 -32.20 -27.49 -19.32
C PRO A 34 -31.04 -26.55 -18.94
N ARG A 35 -30.90 -25.41 -19.61
CA ARG A 35 -29.87 -24.41 -19.28
C ARG A 35 -30.18 -23.66 -17.99
N GLU A 36 -31.43 -23.31 -17.77
CA GLU A 36 -31.90 -22.63 -16.56
C GLU A 36 -31.84 -23.58 -15.37
N GLN A 37 -32.32 -24.82 -15.54
CA GLN A 37 -32.25 -25.84 -14.49
C GLN A 37 -30.80 -26.04 -13.99
N ARG A 38 -29.85 -26.14 -14.94
CA ARG A 38 -28.44 -26.32 -14.57
C ARG A 38 -27.87 -25.17 -13.74
N ILE A 39 -28.29 -23.93 -13.99
CA ILE A 39 -27.88 -22.77 -13.17
C ILE A 39 -28.51 -22.85 -11.78
N LEU A 40 -29.80 -23.19 -11.69
CA LEU A 40 -30.46 -23.36 -10.40
C LEU A 40 -29.88 -24.53 -9.59
N ASP A 41 -29.48 -25.62 -10.21
CA ASP A 41 -28.82 -26.75 -9.54
C ASP A 41 -27.46 -26.32 -8.93
N LEU A 42 -26.69 -25.51 -9.66
CA LEU A 42 -25.43 -24.94 -9.17
C LEU A 42 -25.67 -23.97 -8.00
N LEU A 43 -26.68 -23.11 -8.10
CA LEU A 43 -27.03 -22.17 -7.04
C LEU A 43 -27.68 -22.85 -5.83
N SER A 44 -28.32 -24.01 -6.01
CA SER A 44 -28.84 -24.80 -4.89
C SER A 44 -27.72 -25.41 -4.05
N ALA A 45 -26.58 -25.73 -4.68
CA ALA A 45 -25.39 -26.24 -3.98
C ALA A 45 -24.58 -25.13 -3.28
N ASP A 46 -24.52 -23.95 -3.88
CA ASP A 46 -23.88 -22.75 -3.36
C ASP A 46 -24.77 -21.54 -3.69
N PRO A 47 -25.55 -21.05 -2.72
CA PRO A 47 -26.67 -20.12 -2.98
C PRO A 47 -26.27 -18.75 -3.51
N GLU A 48 -25.02 -18.34 -3.39
CA GLU A 48 -24.54 -17.03 -3.80
C GLU A 48 -23.25 -17.16 -4.62
N GLN A 49 -23.33 -16.91 -5.92
CA GLN A 49 -22.18 -17.03 -6.83
C GLN A 49 -22.10 -15.86 -7.80
N CYS A 50 -20.86 -15.43 -8.13
CA CYS A 50 -20.70 -14.42 -9.18
C CYS A 50 -20.92 -15.01 -10.58
N VAL A 51 -21.37 -14.17 -11.53
CA VAL A 51 -21.63 -14.59 -12.91
C VAL A 51 -20.43 -15.30 -13.55
N THR A 52 -19.20 -14.85 -13.27
CA THR A 52 -17.97 -15.44 -13.78
C THR A 52 -17.69 -16.86 -13.23
N GLN A 53 -18.10 -17.14 -11.98
CA GLN A 53 -18.02 -18.47 -11.39
C GLN A 53 -19.05 -19.40 -12.01
N LEU A 54 -20.29 -18.92 -12.17
CA LEU A 54 -21.37 -19.67 -12.83
C LEU A 54 -21.03 -20.01 -14.30
N GLU A 55 -20.38 -19.09 -15.04
CA GLU A 55 -19.88 -19.37 -16.39
C GLU A 55 -18.87 -20.52 -16.41
N LYS A 56 -17.91 -20.52 -15.50
CA LYS A 56 -16.90 -21.57 -15.39
C LYS A 56 -17.49 -22.90 -14.96
N ALA A 57 -18.36 -22.88 -13.94
CA ALA A 57 -18.99 -24.10 -13.37
C ALA A 57 -20.00 -24.72 -14.35
N SER A 58 -20.79 -23.91 -15.06
CA SER A 58 -21.77 -24.40 -16.04
C SER A 58 -21.14 -24.83 -17.35
N GLY A 59 -19.94 -24.28 -17.70
CA GLY A 59 -19.31 -24.43 -19.01
C GLY A 59 -20.03 -23.70 -20.14
N MET A 60 -20.95 -22.80 -19.81
CA MET A 60 -21.74 -22.04 -20.79
C MET A 60 -21.08 -20.71 -21.09
N LYS A 61 -20.96 -20.36 -22.36
CA LYS A 61 -20.57 -19.01 -22.80
C LYS A 61 -21.83 -18.14 -22.87
N ASN A 62 -21.74 -16.92 -22.34
CA ASN A 62 -22.82 -15.94 -22.33
C ASN A 62 -24.05 -16.37 -21.53
N LEU A 63 -23.95 -16.26 -20.19
CA LEU A 63 -25.04 -16.56 -19.26
C LEU A 63 -26.10 -15.46 -19.13
N LEU A 64 -25.84 -14.25 -19.61
CA LEU A 64 -26.72 -13.09 -19.43
C LEU A 64 -28.18 -13.34 -19.84
N PRO A 65 -28.49 -14.00 -20.98
CA PRO A 65 -29.88 -14.29 -21.34
C PRO A 65 -30.57 -15.27 -20.37
N VAL A 66 -29.81 -16.26 -19.86
CA VAL A 66 -30.32 -17.24 -18.89
C VAL A 66 -30.59 -16.59 -17.54
N ILE A 67 -29.66 -15.77 -17.06
CA ILE A 67 -29.81 -14.99 -15.83
C ILE A 67 -31.00 -14.06 -15.92
N LYS A 68 -31.16 -13.36 -17.06
CA LYS A 68 -32.30 -12.47 -17.28
C LYS A 68 -33.63 -13.23 -17.22
N SER A 69 -33.71 -14.39 -17.86
CA SER A 69 -34.91 -15.21 -17.85
C SER A 69 -35.25 -15.74 -16.45
N LEU A 70 -34.23 -16.18 -15.67
CA LEU A 70 -34.42 -16.62 -14.29
C LEU A 70 -34.82 -15.48 -13.36
N LEU A 71 -34.32 -14.26 -13.61
CA LEU A 71 -34.71 -13.08 -12.87
C LEU A 71 -36.18 -12.68 -13.16
N GLU A 72 -36.57 -12.74 -14.42
CA GLU A 72 -37.98 -12.48 -14.82
C GLU A 72 -38.96 -13.50 -14.23
N LYS A 73 -38.48 -14.71 -13.94
CA LYS A 73 -39.22 -15.79 -13.26
C LYS A 73 -39.15 -15.72 -11.73
N GLU A 74 -38.44 -14.73 -11.19
CA GLU A 74 -38.17 -14.59 -9.75
C GLU A 74 -37.44 -15.77 -9.10
N ALA A 75 -36.77 -16.61 -9.90
CA ALA A 75 -36.02 -17.75 -9.43
C ALA A 75 -34.69 -17.38 -8.79
N ILE A 76 -34.18 -16.20 -9.12
CA ILE A 76 -32.92 -15.66 -8.61
C ILE A 76 -33.06 -14.18 -8.28
N CYS A 77 -32.20 -13.69 -7.40
CA CYS A 77 -32.00 -12.27 -7.13
C CYS A 77 -30.60 -11.83 -7.58
N ILE A 78 -30.45 -10.57 -7.93
CA ILE A 78 -29.14 -9.98 -8.29
C ILE A 78 -28.73 -9.01 -7.21
N LYS A 79 -27.50 -9.19 -6.70
CA LYS A 79 -26.82 -8.22 -5.83
C LYS A 79 -25.59 -7.69 -6.52
N GLU A 80 -25.31 -6.42 -6.38
CA GLU A 80 -24.03 -5.82 -6.79
C GLU A 80 -23.10 -5.78 -5.58
N GLU A 81 -22.02 -6.56 -5.61
CA GLU A 81 -20.97 -6.48 -4.62
C GLU A 81 -19.83 -5.62 -5.15
N ILE A 82 -19.45 -4.60 -4.37
CA ILE A 82 -18.32 -3.74 -4.68
C ILE A 82 -17.06 -4.35 -4.08
N LYS A 83 -16.25 -5.00 -4.90
CA LYS A 83 -14.96 -5.54 -4.47
C LYS A 83 -13.85 -4.50 -4.58
N ARG A 84 -13.09 -4.33 -3.51
CA ARG A 84 -11.82 -3.60 -3.55
C ARG A 84 -10.73 -4.58 -3.97
N SER A 85 -10.15 -4.39 -5.15
CA SER A 85 -9.11 -5.28 -5.67
C SER A 85 -7.74 -5.10 -4.98
N TYR A 86 -7.55 -3.97 -4.28
CA TYR A 86 -6.31 -3.71 -3.57
C TYR A 86 -6.21 -4.49 -2.27
N LYS A 87 -5.13 -5.28 -2.13
CA LYS A 87 -4.73 -5.93 -0.87
C LYS A 87 -3.40 -5.35 -0.42
N PRO A 88 -3.33 -4.73 0.77
CA PRO A 88 -2.07 -4.26 1.31
C PRO A 88 -1.11 -5.44 1.51
N ARG A 89 0.20 -5.17 1.36
CA ARG A 89 1.20 -6.16 1.74
C ARG A 89 1.34 -6.16 3.25
N THR A 90 1.15 -7.33 3.88
CA THR A 90 1.28 -7.48 5.31
C THR A 90 2.50 -8.32 5.65
N GLU A 91 3.14 -7.99 6.75
CA GLU A 91 4.19 -8.77 7.40
C GLU A 91 3.73 -9.20 8.78
N VAL A 92 4.09 -10.41 9.15
CA VAL A 92 3.84 -10.88 10.51
C VAL A 92 4.93 -10.32 11.41
N ARG A 93 4.55 -9.48 12.36
CA ARG A 93 5.42 -8.93 13.40
C ARG A 93 5.15 -9.59 14.74
N VAL A 94 6.13 -9.47 15.62
CA VAL A 94 6.14 -10.13 16.92
C VAL A 94 6.24 -9.06 18.01
N ARG A 95 5.51 -9.27 19.09
CA ARG A 95 5.63 -8.47 20.31
C ARG A 95 5.46 -9.34 21.57
N LEU A 96 5.95 -8.85 22.70
CA LEU A 96 5.61 -9.44 24.00
C LEU A 96 4.12 -9.28 24.26
N THR A 97 3.52 -10.30 24.88
CA THR A 97 2.15 -10.17 25.40
C THR A 97 2.10 -9.08 26.49
N GLU A 98 0.95 -8.48 26.67
CA GLU A 98 0.74 -7.39 27.64
C GLU A 98 1.18 -7.78 29.05
N ALA A 99 0.94 -9.03 29.43
CA ALA A 99 1.34 -9.58 30.73
C ALA A 99 2.85 -9.56 30.99
N LEU A 100 3.68 -9.58 29.93
CA LEU A 100 5.13 -9.65 30.02
C LEU A 100 5.84 -8.33 29.68
N GLN A 101 5.09 -7.26 29.51
CA GLN A 101 5.67 -5.91 29.34
C GLN A 101 6.26 -5.35 30.66
N ASN A 102 6.04 -6.04 31.78
CA ASN A 102 6.63 -5.71 33.09
C ASN A 102 7.91 -6.52 33.31
N GLU A 103 8.99 -5.83 33.73
CA GLU A 103 10.31 -6.42 33.96
C GLU A 103 10.29 -7.61 34.93
N HIS A 104 9.53 -7.49 36.04
CA HIS A 104 9.41 -8.55 37.03
C HIS A 104 8.81 -9.83 36.46
N HIS A 105 7.71 -9.71 35.69
CA HIS A 105 7.08 -10.86 35.05
C HIS A 105 7.97 -11.47 33.98
N LEU A 106 8.73 -10.65 33.26
CA LEU A 106 9.67 -11.11 32.27
C LEU A 106 10.80 -11.93 32.89
N HIS A 107 11.37 -11.49 34.04
CA HIS A 107 12.37 -12.25 34.79
C HIS A 107 11.85 -13.63 35.24
N ILE A 108 10.65 -13.69 35.81
CA ILE A 108 10.02 -14.96 36.18
C ILE A 108 9.90 -15.90 34.97
N GLN A 109 9.52 -15.35 33.83
CA GLN A 109 9.39 -16.14 32.59
C GLN A 109 10.75 -16.65 32.09
N PHE A 110 11.82 -15.88 32.24
CA PHE A 110 13.19 -16.34 31.94
C PHE A 110 13.60 -17.53 32.80
N ASP A 111 13.31 -17.49 34.08
CA ASP A 111 13.61 -18.60 35.02
C ASP A 111 12.80 -19.85 34.66
N LEU A 112 11.55 -19.70 34.28
CA LEU A 112 10.72 -20.81 33.82
C LEU A 112 11.23 -21.42 32.50
N LEU A 113 11.83 -20.61 31.64
CA LEU A 113 12.41 -21.04 30.36
C LEU A 113 13.84 -21.61 30.51
N ALA A 114 14.46 -21.61 31.69
CA ALA A 114 15.80 -22.16 31.92
C ALA A 114 15.91 -23.63 31.48
N ARG A 115 14.81 -24.40 31.52
CA ARG A 115 14.74 -25.80 31.05
C ARG A 115 14.45 -25.91 29.54
N ALA A 116 14.27 -24.81 28.84
CA ALA A 116 13.94 -24.76 27.41
C ALA A 116 14.88 -23.79 26.65
N PRO A 117 16.18 -24.10 26.52
CA PRO A 117 17.19 -23.16 26.04
C PRO A 117 16.93 -22.59 24.65
N LYS A 118 16.28 -23.36 23.76
CA LYS A 118 15.89 -22.87 22.43
C LYS A 118 14.81 -21.80 22.47
N GLN A 119 13.85 -21.91 23.38
CA GLN A 119 12.80 -20.91 23.58
C GLN A 119 13.38 -19.66 24.24
N GLN A 120 14.25 -19.85 25.23
CA GLN A 120 14.96 -18.75 25.90
C GLN A 120 15.80 -17.95 24.89
N ALA A 121 16.51 -18.62 23.94
CA ALA A 121 17.30 -17.98 22.90
C ALA A 121 16.45 -17.08 21.98
N ILE A 122 15.23 -17.50 21.60
CA ILE A 122 14.32 -16.67 20.82
C ILE A 122 13.89 -15.42 21.63
N LEU A 123 13.53 -15.60 22.90
CA LEU A 123 13.09 -14.50 23.76
C LEU A 123 14.22 -13.48 23.98
N MET A 124 15.46 -13.94 24.28
CA MET A 124 16.62 -13.08 24.37
C MET A 124 16.87 -12.29 23.08
N LYS A 125 16.80 -12.99 21.95
CA LYS A 125 17.04 -12.34 20.64
C LYS A 125 15.95 -11.32 20.31
N TYR A 126 14.70 -11.59 20.69
CA TYR A 126 13.63 -10.62 20.56
C TYR A 126 13.91 -9.35 21.38
N LEU A 127 14.33 -9.47 22.66
CA LEU A 127 14.63 -8.33 23.52
C LEU A 127 15.82 -7.51 22.96
N GLU A 128 16.84 -8.18 22.45
CA GLU A 128 17.98 -7.53 21.80
C GLU A 128 17.55 -6.75 20.55
N LEU A 129 16.80 -7.38 19.64
CA LEU A 129 16.36 -6.76 18.38
C LEU A 129 15.34 -5.65 18.59
N SER A 130 14.43 -5.81 19.56
CA SER A 130 13.44 -4.80 19.87
C SER A 130 13.98 -3.60 20.63
N GLY A 131 15.19 -3.71 21.21
CA GLY A 131 15.75 -2.71 22.10
C GLY A 131 14.90 -2.52 23.38
N TRP A 132 14.23 -3.61 23.81
CA TRP A 132 13.33 -3.56 24.96
C TRP A 132 14.07 -3.05 26.21
N ASN A 133 13.52 -2.01 26.84
CA ASN A 133 14.02 -1.48 28.10
C ASN A 133 12.85 -1.28 29.08
N THR A 134 13.17 -1.17 30.35
CA THR A 134 12.21 -1.02 31.45
C THR A 134 11.34 0.24 31.37
N GLU A 135 11.72 1.22 30.55
CA GLU A 135 10.99 2.48 30.42
C GLU A 135 9.91 2.45 29.31
N GLY A 136 9.82 1.35 28.53
CA GLY A 136 8.81 1.18 27.48
C GLY A 136 8.91 2.18 26.32
N LYS A 137 9.98 2.98 26.28
CA LYS A 137 10.20 3.98 25.25
C LYS A 137 11.12 3.42 24.16
N ASN A 138 10.72 3.52 22.92
CA ASN A 138 11.46 3.13 21.71
C ASN A 138 11.61 1.62 21.46
N ILE A 139 10.57 0.84 21.68
CA ILE A 139 10.55 -0.56 21.22
C ILE A 139 10.53 -0.56 19.68
N ARG A 140 11.61 -1.09 19.08
CA ARG A 140 11.65 -1.35 17.65
C ARG A 140 10.73 -2.53 17.36
N GLU A 141 9.90 -2.40 16.34
CA GLU A 141 9.10 -3.51 15.85
C GLU A 141 9.97 -4.56 15.15
N VAL A 142 9.78 -5.82 15.52
CA VAL A 142 10.57 -6.96 15.01
C VAL A 142 9.68 -7.85 14.15
N SER A 143 10.13 -8.17 12.93
CA SER A 143 9.41 -9.11 12.10
C SER A 143 9.67 -10.56 12.54
N LYS A 144 8.66 -11.43 12.35
CA LYS A 144 8.82 -12.87 12.65
C LYS A 144 9.97 -13.49 11.89
N LYS A 145 10.16 -13.07 10.63
CA LYS A 145 11.24 -13.58 9.78
C LYS A 145 12.59 -13.16 10.33
N GLU A 146 12.79 -11.87 10.63
CA GLU A 146 14.03 -11.34 11.22
C GLU A 146 14.39 -12.04 12.52
N LEU A 147 13.39 -12.29 13.39
CA LEU A 147 13.60 -12.96 14.66
C LEU A 147 14.05 -14.42 14.49
N LEU A 148 13.43 -15.16 13.58
CA LEU A 148 13.79 -16.55 13.30
C LEU A 148 15.18 -16.65 12.67
N ASP A 149 15.48 -15.80 11.69
CA ASP A 149 16.78 -15.75 11.01
C ASP A 149 17.90 -15.40 12.00
N ALA A 150 17.68 -14.39 12.86
CA ALA A 150 18.66 -13.94 13.83
C ALA A 150 18.85 -14.90 15.01
N SER A 151 17.80 -15.62 15.44
CA SER A 151 17.89 -16.59 16.54
C SER A 151 18.40 -17.97 16.09
N GLY A 152 18.37 -18.26 14.78
CA GLY A 152 18.70 -19.58 14.22
C GLY A 152 17.78 -20.71 14.66
N GLN A 153 16.57 -20.37 15.17
CA GLN A 153 15.63 -21.34 15.70
C GLN A 153 14.49 -21.64 14.71
N THR A 154 13.83 -22.77 14.93
CA THR A 154 12.76 -23.25 14.06
C THR A 154 11.41 -22.60 14.37
N GLN A 155 10.51 -22.61 13.38
CA GLN A 155 9.15 -22.10 13.54
C GLN A 155 8.35 -22.86 14.61
N SER A 156 8.63 -24.16 14.85
CA SER A 156 7.99 -24.93 15.90
C SER A 156 8.34 -24.44 17.31
N VAL A 157 9.60 -24.06 17.54
CA VAL A 157 10.04 -23.50 18.82
C VAL A 157 9.40 -22.12 19.05
N PHE A 158 9.29 -21.31 18.01
CA PHE A 158 8.58 -20.03 18.06
C PHE A 158 7.09 -20.22 18.39
N LYS A 159 6.42 -21.17 17.72
CA LYS A 159 5.02 -21.47 17.98
C LYS A 159 4.75 -21.81 19.45
N ASN A 160 5.65 -22.58 20.07
CA ASN A 160 5.55 -22.90 21.49
C ASN A 160 5.57 -21.66 22.41
N LEU A 161 6.30 -20.58 22.02
CA LEU A 161 6.30 -19.31 22.76
C LEU A 161 4.98 -18.56 22.59
N VAL A 162 4.37 -18.65 21.41
CA VAL A 162 3.05 -18.07 21.15
C VAL A 162 1.97 -18.86 21.91
N ASP A 163 2.01 -20.18 21.87
CA ASP A 163 1.06 -21.06 22.59
C ASP A 163 1.15 -20.85 24.13
N LYS A 164 2.33 -20.52 24.64
CA LYS A 164 2.56 -20.16 26.04
C LYS A 164 2.21 -18.70 26.37
N GLN A 165 1.69 -17.94 25.41
CA GLN A 165 1.37 -16.52 25.58
C GLN A 165 2.55 -15.65 26.05
N ILE A 166 3.77 -15.99 25.63
CA ILE A 166 4.98 -15.21 25.88
C ILE A 166 5.17 -14.17 24.78
N LEU A 167 5.03 -14.61 23.54
CA LEU A 167 5.04 -13.77 22.35
C LEU A 167 3.69 -13.82 21.68
N GLU A 168 3.30 -12.74 21.04
CA GLU A 168 2.13 -12.70 20.16
C GLU A 168 2.51 -12.16 18.78
N THR A 169 1.75 -12.58 17.78
CA THR A 169 1.96 -12.15 16.40
C THR A 169 0.82 -11.25 15.97
N TYR A 170 1.13 -10.23 15.21
CA TYR A 170 0.16 -9.35 14.57
C TYR A 170 0.54 -9.06 13.12
N LEU A 171 -0.46 -8.75 12.31
CA LEU A 171 -0.23 -8.34 10.93
C LEU A 171 0.05 -6.84 10.90
N HIS A 172 1.20 -6.49 10.36
CA HIS A 172 1.58 -5.10 10.11
C HIS A 172 1.58 -4.84 8.61
N GLU A 173 0.91 -3.77 8.20
CA GLU A 173 0.92 -3.37 6.79
C GLU A 173 2.28 -2.75 6.44
N ILE A 174 2.97 -3.36 5.48
CA ILE A 174 4.23 -2.83 4.96
C ILE A 174 3.93 -2.06 3.68
N GLY A 175 4.19 -0.76 3.70
CA GLY A 175 4.25 0.01 2.48
C GLY A 175 5.37 -0.52 1.57
N ARG A 176 5.06 -0.82 0.32
CA ARG A 176 6.06 -1.23 -0.69
C ARG A 176 7.07 -0.13 -0.99
N LEU A 177 6.79 1.07 -0.51
CA LEU A 177 7.54 2.30 -0.75
C LEU A 177 8.62 2.58 0.31
N THR A 178 8.77 1.71 1.32
CA THR A 178 9.82 1.80 2.33
C THR A 178 11.15 1.35 1.75
N GLY A 179 11.78 2.22 0.98
CA GLY A 179 13.21 2.10 0.67
C GLY A 179 14.06 2.52 1.87
N ASP A 180 15.25 1.95 1.96
CA ASP A 180 16.23 2.25 3.01
C ASP A 180 16.33 3.74 3.33
N HIS A 181 16.32 4.05 4.62
CA HIS A 181 16.42 5.41 5.14
C HIS A 181 17.87 5.90 5.01
N ALA A 182 18.29 6.26 3.79
CA ALA A 182 19.52 6.99 3.62
C ALA A 182 19.39 8.35 4.31
N GLU A 183 20.41 8.74 5.06
CA GLU A 183 20.52 10.09 5.60
C GLU A 183 20.43 11.10 4.45
N THR A 184 19.66 12.17 4.67
CA THR A 184 19.52 13.23 3.68
C THR A 184 20.80 14.04 3.58
N VAL A 185 21.17 14.39 2.36
CA VAL A 185 22.34 15.25 2.12
C VAL A 185 21.92 16.71 1.98
N PRO A 186 22.76 17.66 2.42
CA PRO A 186 22.47 19.09 2.25
C PRO A 186 22.43 19.48 0.77
N LEU A 187 21.74 20.57 0.48
CA LEU A 187 21.66 21.13 -0.87
C LEU A 187 23.04 21.60 -1.35
N HIS A 188 23.32 21.36 -2.62
CA HIS A 188 24.52 21.90 -3.24
C HIS A 188 24.43 23.43 -3.35
N THR A 189 25.54 24.12 -3.14
CA THR A 189 25.63 25.58 -3.32
C THR A 189 25.41 25.93 -4.79
N LEU A 190 24.50 26.86 -5.04
CA LEU A 190 24.26 27.38 -6.39
C LEU A 190 25.45 28.23 -6.87
N SER A 191 25.80 28.08 -8.14
CA SER A 191 26.72 29.01 -8.79
C SER A 191 26.16 30.46 -8.85
N PRO A 192 26.97 31.48 -9.02
CA PRO A 192 26.46 32.87 -9.11
C PRO A 192 25.38 33.09 -10.18
N ALA A 193 25.49 32.40 -11.31
CA ALA A 193 24.49 32.47 -12.37
C ALA A 193 23.17 31.77 -11.97
N GLN A 194 23.25 30.58 -11.36
CA GLN A 194 22.08 29.86 -10.85
C GLN A 194 21.40 30.64 -9.73
N GLN A 195 22.18 31.24 -8.83
CA GLN A 195 21.66 32.04 -7.73
C GLN A 195 20.89 33.27 -8.22
N ARG A 196 21.40 33.96 -9.22
CA ARG A 196 20.69 35.07 -9.87
C ARG A 196 19.36 34.59 -10.44
N THR A 197 19.36 33.51 -11.23
CA THR A 197 18.17 32.95 -11.84
C THR A 197 17.16 32.49 -10.81
N PHE A 198 17.62 31.90 -9.70
CA PHE A 198 16.78 31.51 -8.57
C PHE A 198 16.03 32.70 -7.98
N TYR A 199 16.73 33.81 -7.67
CA TYR A 199 16.09 35.00 -7.12
C TYR A 199 15.18 35.71 -8.13
N GLU A 200 15.55 35.75 -9.40
CA GLU A 200 14.67 36.28 -10.47
C GLU A 200 13.36 35.48 -10.56
N THR A 201 13.45 34.16 -10.44
CA THR A 201 12.28 33.28 -10.44
C THR A 201 11.38 33.55 -9.23
N LEU A 202 11.94 33.61 -8.02
CA LEU A 202 11.19 33.94 -6.81
C LEU A 202 10.52 35.31 -6.88
N THR A 203 11.22 36.30 -7.38
CA THR A 203 10.67 37.65 -7.59
C THR A 203 9.53 37.63 -8.61
N SER A 204 9.69 36.88 -9.68
CA SER A 204 8.63 36.70 -10.69
C SER A 204 7.36 36.13 -10.10
N PHE A 205 7.46 35.15 -9.20
CA PHE A 205 6.30 34.53 -8.53
C PHE A 205 5.56 35.47 -7.56
N GLN A 206 6.13 36.59 -7.18
CA GLN A 206 5.40 37.59 -6.38
C GLN A 206 4.27 38.27 -7.16
N THR A 207 4.38 38.32 -8.49
CA THR A 207 3.42 39.04 -9.35
C THR A 207 2.83 38.17 -10.46
N LYS A 208 3.40 36.99 -10.71
CA LYS A 208 3.01 36.07 -11.81
C LYS A 208 2.81 34.67 -11.31
N ASN A 209 1.83 33.99 -11.87
CA ASN A 209 1.54 32.58 -11.55
C ASN A 209 2.39 31.58 -12.38
N VAL A 210 3.04 32.04 -13.45
CA VAL A 210 3.84 31.22 -14.36
C VAL A 210 5.16 31.91 -14.65
N CYS A 211 6.25 31.14 -14.56
CA CYS A 211 7.59 31.56 -14.92
C CYS A 211 8.24 30.53 -15.86
N LEU A 212 8.81 30.98 -16.96
CA LEU A 212 9.55 30.11 -17.89
C LEU A 212 11.06 30.20 -17.56
N LEU A 213 11.62 29.09 -17.09
CA LEU A 213 13.06 28.92 -16.94
C LEU A 213 13.65 28.30 -18.21
N HIS A 214 14.20 29.17 -19.08
CA HIS A 214 14.82 28.75 -20.33
C HIS A 214 16.33 28.49 -20.15
N GLY A 215 16.82 27.39 -20.66
CA GLY A 215 18.25 27.04 -20.62
C GLY A 215 18.56 25.75 -21.35
N VAL A 216 19.77 25.63 -21.85
CA VAL A 216 20.25 24.44 -22.57
C VAL A 216 20.32 23.19 -21.64
N THR A 217 20.42 22.03 -22.24
CA THR A 217 20.66 20.78 -21.48
C THR A 217 21.96 20.91 -20.68
N ALA A 218 21.99 20.33 -19.48
CA ALA A 218 23.13 20.38 -18.55
C ALA A 218 23.50 21.79 -18.00
N SER A 219 22.66 22.83 -18.20
CA SER A 219 22.90 24.16 -17.62
C SER A 219 22.64 24.24 -16.11
N GLY A 220 22.33 23.12 -15.46
CA GLY A 220 22.11 23.08 -14.01
C GLY A 220 20.70 23.49 -13.56
N LYS A 221 19.69 23.52 -14.45
CA LYS A 221 18.30 23.84 -14.10
C LYS A 221 17.76 22.99 -12.95
N THR A 222 18.14 21.73 -12.88
CA THR A 222 17.69 20.81 -11.82
C THR A 222 18.09 21.31 -10.44
N GLU A 223 19.29 21.90 -10.26
CA GLU A 223 19.69 22.49 -8.98
C GLU A 223 18.79 23.66 -8.60
N ILE A 224 18.46 24.52 -9.56
CA ILE A 224 17.56 25.65 -9.33
C ILE A 224 16.18 25.12 -8.92
N TYR A 225 15.65 24.09 -9.59
CA TYR A 225 14.37 23.47 -9.20
C TYR A 225 14.40 22.88 -7.79
N ILE A 226 15.49 22.22 -7.41
CA ILE A 226 15.66 21.66 -6.06
C ILE A 226 15.58 22.77 -4.99
N HIS A 227 16.26 23.88 -5.22
CA HIS A 227 16.20 25.04 -4.31
C HIS A 227 14.82 25.69 -4.28
N LEU A 228 14.13 25.80 -5.41
CA LEU A 228 12.75 26.32 -5.47
C LEU A 228 11.78 25.39 -4.73
N ILE A 229 11.94 24.08 -4.86
CA ILE A 229 11.17 23.09 -4.11
C ILE A 229 11.36 23.32 -2.60
N GLU A 230 12.60 23.43 -2.14
CA GLU A 230 12.88 23.62 -0.71
C GLU A 230 12.25 24.92 -0.15
N GLU A 231 12.23 26.01 -0.92
CA GLU A 231 11.55 27.26 -0.51
C GLU A 231 10.03 27.06 -0.37
N VAL A 232 9.41 26.31 -1.29
CA VAL A 232 7.97 26.00 -1.20
C VAL A 232 7.68 25.13 0.02
N LEU A 233 8.55 24.16 0.32
CA LEU A 233 8.42 23.28 1.48
C LEU A 233 8.61 24.04 2.81
N LYS A 234 9.52 25.01 2.87
CA LYS A 234 9.68 25.92 4.03
C LYS A 234 8.41 26.73 4.30
N ALA A 235 7.63 27.02 3.26
CA ALA A 235 6.34 27.69 3.37
C ALA A 235 5.18 26.73 3.75
N GLY A 236 5.46 25.45 4.07
CA GLY A 236 4.47 24.46 4.45
C GLY A 236 3.58 24.00 3.29
N LYS A 237 4.02 24.16 2.05
CA LYS A 237 3.27 23.78 0.85
C LYS A 237 3.84 22.53 0.20
N GLN A 238 3.04 21.85 -0.61
CA GLN A 238 3.42 20.68 -1.38
C GLN A 238 3.91 21.07 -2.78
N VAL A 239 4.72 20.20 -3.39
CA VAL A 239 5.27 20.40 -4.73
C VAL A 239 4.98 19.19 -5.61
N LEU A 240 4.42 19.44 -6.79
CA LEU A 240 4.31 18.47 -7.86
C LEU A 240 5.39 18.74 -8.92
N TYR A 241 6.41 17.89 -8.99
CA TYR A 241 7.49 17.97 -9.97
C TYR A 241 7.23 17.01 -11.12
N LEU A 242 6.80 17.54 -12.25
CA LEU A 242 6.45 16.76 -13.43
C LEU A 242 7.61 16.65 -14.42
N LEU A 243 7.88 15.43 -14.85
CA LEU A 243 8.84 15.12 -15.90
C LEU A 243 8.17 14.35 -17.04
N PRO A 244 8.65 14.48 -18.29
CA PRO A 244 8.33 13.52 -19.34
C PRO A 244 8.73 12.10 -18.92
N GLU A 245 8.00 11.08 -19.35
CA GLU A 245 8.27 9.68 -18.97
C GLU A 245 9.71 9.24 -19.27
N ILE A 246 10.28 9.70 -20.38
CA ILE A 246 11.66 9.42 -20.77
C ILE A 246 12.71 10.11 -19.87
N ALA A 247 12.33 11.19 -19.20
CA ALA A 247 13.22 11.94 -18.32
C ALA A 247 13.14 11.47 -16.86
N LEU A 248 12.14 10.67 -16.51
CA LEU A 248 12.00 10.07 -15.19
C LEU A 248 12.92 8.85 -15.08
N THR A 249 14.20 9.11 -14.90
CA THR A 249 15.24 8.07 -14.78
C THR A 249 15.51 7.73 -13.32
N THR A 250 16.14 6.57 -13.08
CA THR A 250 16.61 6.18 -11.75
C THR A 250 17.54 7.24 -11.15
N GLN A 251 18.39 7.84 -11.98
CA GLN A 251 19.34 8.86 -11.55
C GLN A 251 18.68 10.10 -10.94
N ILE A 252 17.66 10.67 -11.59
CA ILE A 252 16.93 11.83 -11.05
C ILE A 252 16.15 11.46 -9.80
N THR A 253 15.53 10.28 -9.80
CA THR A 253 14.78 9.77 -8.65
C THR A 253 15.68 9.60 -7.43
N GLU A 254 16.83 8.94 -7.57
CA GLU A 254 17.79 8.76 -6.48
C GLU A 254 18.38 10.08 -5.99
N ARG A 255 18.68 11.00 -6.91
CA ARG A 255 19.18 12.32 -6.55
C ARG A 255 18.20 13.08 -5.65
N LEU A 256 16.92 13.12 -6.04
CA LEU A 256 15.88 13.78 -5.25
C LEU A 256 15.60 13.04 -3.94
N ARG A 257 15.69 11.69 -3.96
CA ARG A 257 15.51 10.87 -2.75
C ARG A 257 16.59 11.12 -1.71
N ARG A 258 17.84 11.32 -2.13
CA ARG A 258 18.95 11.69 -1.22
C ARG A 258 18.74 13.07 -0.57
N ILE A 259 18.04 13.97 -1.23
CA ILE A 259 17.79 15.32 -0.72
C ILE A 259 16.53 15.37 0.14
N PHE A 260 15.41 14.86 -0.37
CA PHE A 260 14.11 14.98 0.28
C PHE A 260 13.72 13.78 1.14
N GLY A 261 14.44 12.66 1.05
CA GLY A 261 14.21 11.47 1.87
C GLY A 261 12.77 10.98 1.81
N LYS A 262 12.18 10.81 2.98
CA LYS A 262 10.78 10.35 3.16
C LYS A 262 9.72 11.34 2.66
N ARG A 263 10.09 12.59 2.45
CA ARG A 263 9.21 13.65 1.94
C ARG A 263 8.89 13.48 0.45
N LEU A 264 9.67 12.65 -0.28
CA LEU A 264 9.53 12.41 -1.72
C LEU A 264 8.67 11.18 -2.00
N GLY A 265 7.55 11.38 -2.71
CA GLY A 265 6.80 10.33 -3.40
C GLY A 265 7.17 10.30 -4.89
N VAL A 266 7.26 9.10 -5.47
CA VAL A 266 7.52 8.94 -6.92
C VAL A 266 6.33 8.22 -7.55
N TYR A 267 5.71 8.81 -8.57
CA TYR A 267 4.49 8.27 -9.16
C TYR A 267 4.60 8.23 -10.69
N HIS A 268 4.56 7.02 -11.27
CA HIS A 268 4.54 6.86 -12.72
C HIS A 268 3.89 5.53 -13.17
N SER A 269 3.56 5.45 -14.46
CA SER A 269 2.80 4.34 -15.05
C SER A 269 3.49 2.97 -15.00
N LYS A 270 4.82 2.93 -14.88
CA LYS A 270 5.60 1.67 -14.79
C LYS A 270 5.58 1.06 -13.38
N PHE A 271 5.13 1.79 -12.38
CA PHE A 271 4.97 1.20 -11.05
C PHE A 271 3.79 0.23 -11.02
N PRO A 272 3.92 -0.89 -10.29
CA PRO A 272 2.79 -1.77 -10.01
C PRO A 272 1.58 -0.99 -9.48
N ASP A 273 0.39 -1.38 -9.89
CA ASP A 273 -0.84 -0.71 -9.46
C ASP A 273 -0.97 -0.59 -7.94
N ALA A 274 -0.50 -1.60 -7.23
CA ALA A 274 -0.51 -1.60 -5.76
C ALA A 274 0.34 -0.47 -5.16
N GLU A 275 1.51 -0.16 -5.71
CA GLU A 275 2.35 0.97 -5.27
C GLU A 275 1.70 2.31 -5.60
N ARG A 276 1.05 2.40 -6.75
CA ARG A 276 0.30 3.59 -7.15
C ARG A 276 -0.88 3.86 -6.22
N VAL A 277 -1.58 2.79 -5.77
CA VAL A 277 -2.65 2.88 -4.77
C VAL A 277 -2.09 3.34 -3.42
N GLU A 278 -0.96 2.80 -2.97
CA GLU A 278 -0.33 3.20 -1.70
C GLU A 278 0.05 4.69 -1.69
N ILE A 279 0.64 5.18 -2.80
CA ILE A 279 0.96 6.62 -2.94
C ILE A 279 -0.31 7.47 -2.86
N TRP A 280 -1.35 7.05 -3.59
CA TRP A 280 -2.63 7.75 -3.58
C TRP A 280 -3.25 7.79 -2.19
N GLN A 281 -3.33 6.66 -1.50
CA GLN A 281 -3.88 6.56 -0.15
C GLN A 281 -3.08 7.39 0.85
N LYS A 282 -1.74 7.33 0.79
CA LYS A 282 -0.88 8.13 1.64
C LYS A 282 -1.10 9.62 1.40
N GLN A 283 -1.30 10.04 0.16
CA GLN A 283 -1.52 11.44 -0.19
C GLN A 283 -2.88 11.98 0.32
N LEU A 284 -3.83 11.10 0.63
CA LEU A 284 -5.09 11.45 1.27
C LEU A 284 -4.98 11.63 2.80
N THR A 285 -3.85 11.27 3.39
CA THR A 285 -3.61 11.41 4.83
C THR A 285 -2.92 12.73 5.14
N GLU A 286 -2.97 13.17 6.41
CA GLU A 286 -2.22 14.33 6.91
C GLU A 286 -0.68 14.14 6.79
N GLN A 287 -0.22 12.89 6.65
CA GLN A 287 1.19 12.53 6.47
C GLN A 287 1.53 12.25 5.00
N GLY A 288 0.88 12.94 4.07
CA GLY A 288 1.18 12.86 2.64
C GLY A 288 2.64 13.19 2.32
N TYR A 289 3.02 12.98 1.06
CA TYR A 289 4.32 13.42 0.59
C TYR A 289 4.33 14.94 0.39
N ASP A 290 5.41 15.58 0.77
CA ASP A 290 5.61 17.03 0.51
C ASP A 290 5.99 17.29 -0.95
N VAL A 291 6.72 16.36 -1.56
CA VAL A 291 7.14 16.41 -2.96
C VAL A 291 6.68 15.17 -3.69
N ILE A 292 5.96 15.36 -4.78
CA ILE A 292 5.64 14.28 -5.71
C ILE A 292 6.43 14.48 -7.00
N LEU A 293 7.32 13.52 -7.29
CA LEU A 293 7.97 13.40 -8.59
C LEU A 293 7.14 12.47 -9.46
N GLY A 294 6.68 12.96 -10.61
CA GLY A 294 5.84 12.13 -11.43
C GLY A 294 5.77 12.51 -12.91
N VAL A 295 4.95 11.78 -13.63
CA VAL A 295 4.61 12.01 -15.04
C VAL A 295 3.21 12.63 -15.14
N ARG A 296 2.72 12.85 -16.35
CA ARG A 296 1.41 13.48 -16.61
C ARG A 296 0.26 12.96 -15.75
N SER A 297 0.20 11.65 -15.49
CA SER A 297 -0.86 11.05 -14.67
C SER A 297 -0.83 11.47 -13.20
N SER A 298 0.27 12.02 -12.72
CA SER A 298 0.42 12.49 -11.32
C SER A 298 -0.40 13.75 -11.04
N VAL A 299 -0.86 14.46 -12.07
CA VAL A 299 -1.77 15.63 -11.92
C VAL A 299 -3.09 15.27 -11.24
N PHE A 300 -3.48 14.01 -11.29
CA PHE A 300 -4.73 13.54 -10.68
C PHE A 300 -4.59 13.12 -9.22
N LEU A 301 -3.38 13.12 -8.67
CA LEU A 301 -3.20 12.82 -7.25
C LEU A 301 -3.88 13.87 -6.37
N PRO A 302 -4.41 13.50 -5.20
CA PRO A 302 -4.95 14.46 -4.25
C PRO A 302 -3.82 15.26 -3.58
N PHE A 303 -3.92 16.59 -3.63
CA PHE A 303 -3.00 17.55 -3.00
C PHE A 303 -3.74 18.43 -2.01
#